data_1cbb65390991affa7663a96fa950569c
#
_entry.id   1cbb65390991affa7663a96fa950569c
#
_cell.length_a   1.000
_cell.length_b   1.000
_cell.length_c   1.000
_cell.angle_alpha   90.00
_cell.angle_beta   90.00
_cell.angle_gamma   90.00
#
_symmetry.space_group_name_H-M   'P 1'
#
loop_
_entity.id
_entity.type
_entity.pdbx_description
1 polymer ?
#
loop_
_entity_poly.entity_id
_entity_poly.type
_entity_poly.pdbx_seq_one_letter_code
_entity_poly.pdbx_strand_id
1 'polypeptide(L)'
;MKYALFSVPVGTIYDLPQTIKEGEEGLVSTIGDEGLYGQACQVRTAPGGVTAAGVQLPPDVAEVVSFYGYHGYVDQRELQFVREEELWEYLGADLVLVGRATDVLSLPKVQGVRMMELERGGVLRRQPETAEEAEAHKGWAKVLLTDGRTGYVRDVALEPVKYEMTAVFSQREGLAFNDALAETLNTTADKLVPEAVARWYGGSEDAFRAAVCEQAKKYMGTEYRWGGKSGRGIDCSGLVSSAYMQCGVLIYRDAKIIEGWPMHEVAFENKKPGDALFFPGHVALYLGEGRYIHSTGAAASGGVVINSLESSDPLYREDLVKCLYAVGSVF
;
A
#
# COMPACT_ATOMS: atom_id res chain seq x y z
N MET A 1 -7.26 13.75 -18.83
CA MET A 1 -7.54 12.36 -18.41
C MET A 1 -7.78 12.40 -16.91
N LYS A 2 -8.76 11.63 -16.40
CA LYS A 2 -9.14 11.66 -14.98
C LYS A 2 -8.46 10.56 -14.15
N TYR A 3 -7.74 9.63 -14.79
CA TYR A 3 -7.18 8.46 -14.11
C TYR A 3 -5.77 8.12 -14.63
N ALA A 4 -5.01 7.46 -13.80
CA ALA A 4 -3.70 6.95 -14.16
C ALA A 4 -3.37 5.67 -13.40
N LEU A 5 -2.42 4.89 -13.93
CA LEU A 5 -1.78 3.77 -13.26
C LEU A 5 -0.32 4.13 -12.98
N PHE A 6 0.22 3.76 -11.83
CA PHE A 6 1.65 3.85 -11.61
C PHE A 6 2.38 2.93 -12.59
N SER A 7 3.29 3.49 -13.39
CA SER A 7 3.99 2.80 -14.49
C SER A 7 5.45 2.49 -14.16
N VAL A 8 5.92 2.93 -13.00
CA VAL A 8 7.25 2.64 -12.45
C VAL A 8 7.14 1.66 -11.29
N PRO A 9 8.20 0.89 -10.96
CA PRO A 9 8.17 -0.08 -9.87
C PRO A 9 7.71 0.51 -8.53
N VAL A 10 8.21 1.72 -8.22
CA VAL A 10 7.86 2.52 -7.04
C VAL A 10 7.82 3.97 -7.49
N GLY A 11 6.65 4.57 -7.48
CA GLY A 11 6.43 5.99 -7.73
C GLY A 11 6.30 6.76 -6.41
N THR A 12 6.67 8.02 -6.41
CA THR A 12 6.67 8.85 -5.21
C THR A 12 5.46 9.78 -5.18
N ILE A 13 4.72 9.77 -4.09
CA ILE A 13 3.62 10.70 -3.82
C ILE A 13 4.12 11.74 -2.81
N TYR A 14 4.14 13.00 -3.22
CA TYR A 14 4.56 14.13 -2.40
C TYR A 14 3.34 14.81 -1.77
N ASP A 15 3.45 15.29 -0.52
CA ASP A 15 2.39 16.06 0.15
C ASP A 15 2.23 17.47 -0.40
N LEU A 16 3.26 17.97 -1.09
CA LEU A 16 3.26 19.29 -1.72
C LEU A 16 3.70 19.19 -3.18
N PRO A 17 3.31 20.15 -4.05
CA PRO A 17 3.78 20.19 -5.44
C PRO A 17 5.31 20.32 -5.58
N GLN A 18 5.97 20.83 -4.54
CA GLN A 18 7.43 20.94 -4.43
C GLN A 18 7.95 19.71 -3.70
N THR A 19 8.98 19.06 -4.24
CA THR A 19 9.56 17.82 -3.68
C THR A 19 10.38 18.04 -2.41
N ILE A 20 10.76 19.30 -2.13
CA ILE A 20 11.50 19.73 -0.95
C ILE A 20 10.90 21.03 -0.39
N LYS A 21 11.06 21.22 0.93
CA LYS A 21 10.71 22.47 1.63
C LYS A 21 11.78 22.80 2.68
N GLU A 22 11.80 24.06 3.13
CA GLU A 22 12.59 24.43 4.32
C GLU A 22 11.97 23.83 5.58
N GLY A 23 12.77 23.18 6.39
CA GLY A 23 12.47 22.70 7.73
C GLY A 23 13.35 23.40 8.77
N GLU A 24 13.18 23.07 10.04
CA GLU A 24 13.91 23.70 11.15
C GLU A 24 15.42 23.47 11.08
N GLU A 25 15.86 22.32 10.57
CA GLU A 25 17.28 21.92 10.50
C GLU A 25 17.84 21.93 9.06
N GLY A 26 17.09 22.48 8.09
CA GLY A 26 17.49 22.55 6.69
C GLY A 26 16.42 22.02 5.73
N LEU A 27 16.82 21.67 4.52
CA LEU A 27 15.90 21.18 3.51
C LEU A 27 15.40 19.77 3.86
N VAL A 28 14.09 19.58 3.83
CA VAL A 28 13.43 18.29 4.05
C VAL A 28 12.60 17.90 2.83
N SER A 29 12.47 16.59 2.61
CA SER A 29 11.58 16.04 1.59
C SER A 29 10.12 16.24 1.97
N THR A 30 9.26 16.40 0.96
CA THR A 30 7.81 16.41 1.09
C THR A 30 7.18 15.07 0.74
N ILE A 31 7.97 13.99 0.70
CA ILE A 31 7.45 12.64 0.46
C ILE A 31 6.46 12.28 1.56
N GLY A 32 5.26 11.86 1.16
CA GLY A 32 4.20 11.40 2.05
C GLY A 32 3.88 9.90 1.87
N ASP A 33 3.93 9.39 0.63
CA ASP A 33 3.61 7.99 0.34
C ASP A 33 4.29 7.50 -0.95
N GLU A 34 4.17 6.21 -1.25
CA GLU A 34 4.58 5.57 -2.50
C GLU A 34 3.37 4.93 -3.22
N GLY A 35 3.34 5.06 -4.55
CA GLY A 35 2.47 4.29 -5.42
C GLY A 35 3.24 3.14 -6.06
N LEU A 36 2.71 1.92 -6.00
CA LEU A 36 3.39 0.76 -6.56
C LEU A 36 2.87 0.46 -7.97
N TYR A 37 3.70 -0.18 -8.79
CA TYR A 37 3.38 -0.51 -10.18
C TYR A 37 1.97 -1.09 -10.34
N GLY A 38 1.21 -0.59 -11.33
CA GLY A 38 -0.15 -1.04 -11.65
C GLY A 38 -1.23 -0.58 -10.66
N GLN A 39 -0.87 0.08 -9.57
CA GLN A 39 -1.87 0.69 -8.68
C GLN A 39 -2.52 1.89 -9.35
N ALA A 40 -3.84 1.99 -9.24
CA ALA A 40 -4.61 3.04 -9.86
C ALA A 40 -4.68 4.30 -8.98
N CYS A 41 -4.77 5.46 -9.63
CA CYS A 41 -5.05 6.73 -8.97
C CYS A 41 -6.01 7.59 -9.81
N GLN A 42 -6.76 8.45 -9.12
CA GLN A 42 -7.55 9.50 -9.76
C GLN A 42 -6.68 10.74 -9.94
N VAL A 43 -6.70 11.34 -11.13
CA VAL A 43 -6.02 12.60 -11.42
C VAL A 43 -7.00 13.74 -11.15
N ARG A 44 -6.72 14.53 -10.11
CA ARG A 44 -7.52 15.72 -9.72
C ARG A 44 -7.17 16.91 -10.57
N THR A 45 -5.87 17.15 -10.74
CA THR A 45 -5.35 18.25 -11.56
C THR A 45 -4.26 17.68 -12.46
N ALA A 46 -4.41 17.89 -13.78
CA ALA A 46 -3.42 17.49 -14.77
C ALA A 46 -2.10 18.29 -14.60
N PRO A 47 -0.97 17.77 -15.09
CA PRO A 47 0.30 18.48 -15.06
C PRO A 47 0.18 19.90 -15.66
N GLY A 48 0.76 20.88 -14.97
CA GLY A 48 0.66 22.28 -15.37
C GLY A 48 -0.71 22.93 -15.18
N GLY A 49 -1.67 22.24 -14.57
CA GLY A 49 -2.99 22.77 -14.25
C GLY A 49 -3.03 23.60 -12.96
N VAL A 50 -4.21 24.10 -12.63
CA VAL A 50 -4.49 24.82 -11.36
C VAL A 50 -5.37 23.94 -10.49
N THR A 51 -4.95 23.68 -9.27
CA THR A 51 -5.71 22.88 -8.31
C THR A 51 -6.99 23.57 -7.86
N ALA A 52 -7.92 22.86 -7.26
CA ALA A 52 -9.14 23.45 -6.68
C ALA A 52 -8.84 24.51 -5.60
N ALA A 53 -7.69 24.43 -4.95
CA ALA A 53 -7.20 25.43 -3.98
C ALA A 53 -6.50 26.63 -4.64
N GLY A 54 -6.46 26.71 -5.98
CA GLY A 54 -5.84 27.81 -6.73
C GLY A 54 -4.32 27.72 -6.85
N VAL A 55 -3.71 26.57 -6.57
CA VAL A 55 -2.26 26.37 -6.70
C VAL A 55 -1.92 25.98 -8.14
N GLN A 56 -1.01 26.75 -8.76
CA GLN A 56 -0.47 26.42 -10.08
C GLN A 56 0.54 25.28 -9.95
N LEU A 57 0.27 24.15 -10.62
CA LEU A 57 1.19 23.01 -10.63
C LEU A 57 2.36 23.21 -11.61
N PRO A 58 3.54 22.66 -11.31
CA PRO A 58 4.61 22.49 -12.28
C PRO A 58 4.14 21.71 -13.54
N PRO A 59 4.77 21.93 -14.70
CA PRO A 59 4.32 21.31 -15.95
C PRO A 59 4.48 19.78 -16.00
N ASP A 60 5.23 19.22 -15.08
CA ASP A 60 5.53 17.78 -14.95
C ASP A 60 4.88 17.12 -13.72
N VAL A 61 4.11 17.87 -12.91
CA VAL A 61 3.48 17.38 -11.67
C VAL A 61 1.97 17.30 -11.81
N ALA A 62 1.39 16.14 -11.52
CA ALA A 62 -0.05 15.89 -11.40
C ALA A 62 -0.48 15.86 -9.93
N GLU A 63 -1.65 16.39 -9.62
CA GLU A 63 -2.33 16.15 -8.35
C GLU A 63 -3.17 14.90 -8.47
N VAL A 64 -2.94 13.94 -7.56
CA VAL A 64 -3.57 12.64 -7.59
C VAL A 64 -4.16 12.23 -6.26
N VAL A 65 -5.05 11.26 -6.34
CA VAL A 65 -5.53 10.53 -5.19
C VAL A 65 -5.42 9.04 -5.49
N SER A 66 -4.71 8.31 -4.63
CA SER A 66 -4.56 6.86 -4.74
C SER A 66 -5.90 6.15 -4.55
N PHE A 67 -6.02 4.89 -5.00
CA PHE A 67 -7.24 4.09 -4.83
C PHE A 67 -7.62 3.84 -3.34
N TYR A 68 -6.67 3.97 -2.41
CA TYR A 68 -6.89 3.90 -0.97
C TYR A 68 -6.99 5.29 -0.31
N GLY A 69 -7.12 6.33 -1.10
CA GLY A 69 -7.48 7.64 -0.61
C GLY A 69 -6.35 8.58 -0.23
N TYR A 70 -5.09 8.24 -0.45
CA TYR A 70 -3.98 9.15 -0.18
C TYR A 70 -3.92 10.24 -1.25
N HIS A 71 -4.02 11.51 -0.83
CA HIS A 71 -3.91 12.67 -1.71
C HIS A 71 -2.47 13.16 -1.76
N GLY A 72 -2.00 13.54 -2.96
CA GLY A 72 -0.69 14.14 -3.11
C GLY A 72 -0.34 14.46 -4.57
N TYR A 73 0.94 14.65 -4.80
CA TYR A 73 1.49 15.12 -6.08
C TYR A 73 2.53 14.13 -6.60
N VAL A 74 2.44 13.82 -7.89
CA VAL A 74 3.29 12.80 -8.55
C VAL A 74 3.89 13.37 -9.83
N ASP A 75 5.15 13.04 -10.10
CA ASP A 75 5.77 13.31 -11.41
C ASP A 75 5.01 12.52 -12.50
N GLN A 76 4.55 13.21 -13.54
CA GLN A 76 3.80 12.58 -14.62
C GLN A 76 4.56 11.43 -15.32
N ARG A 77 5.91 11.40 -15.26
CA ARG A 77 6.73 10.34 -15.82
C ARG A 77 6.58 9.00 -15.10
N GLU A 78 6.05 9.02 -13.88
CA GLU A 78 5.77 7.83 -13.08
C GLU A 78 4.37 7.26 -13.34
N LEU A 79 3.56 7.95 -14.15
CA LEU A 79 2.17 7.66 -14.41
C LEU A 79 1.90 7.28 -15.88
N GLN A 80 1.12 6.23 -16.07
CA GLN A 80 0.44 5.95 -17.32
C GLN A 80 -0.98 6.51 -17.23
N PHE A 81 -1.23 7.64 -17.89
CA PHE A 81 -2.57 8.22 -17.96
C PHE A 81 -3.50 7.34 -18.81
N VAL A 82 -4.69 7.06 -18.29
CA VAL A 82 -5.68 6.20 -18.93
C VAL A 82 -7.04 6.90 -19.00
N ARG A 83 -7.84 6.52 -20.01
CA ARG A 83 -9.25 6.92 -20.08
C ARG A 83 -10.08 6.09 -19.10
N GLU A 84 -11.29 6.54 -18.81
CA GLU A 84 -12.17 5.84 -17.88
C GLU A 84 -12.49 4.41 -18.32
N GLU A 85 -12.75 4.20 -19.61
CA GLU A 85 -13.03 2.88 -20.16
C GLU A 85 -11.82 1.94 -20.04
N GLU A 86 -10.61 2.45 -20.27
CA GLU A 86 -9.36 1.70 -20.12
C GLU A 86 -9.08 1.33 -18.66
N LEU A 87 -9.42 2.24 -17.72
CA LEU A 87 -9.33 1.94 -16.29
C LEU A 87 -10.29 0.81 -15.91
N TRP A 88 -11.56 0.88 -16.34
CA TRP A 88 -12.54 -0.15 -16.00
C TRP A 88 -12.20 -1.49 -16.65
N GLU A 89 -11.66 -1.49 -17.87
CA GLU A 89 -11.12 -2.72 -18.50
C GLU A 89 -9.95 -3.29 -17.67
N TYR A 90 -9.04 -2.44 -17.21
CA TYR A 90 -7.91 -2.85 -16.36
C TYR A 90 -8.40 -3.44 -15.03
N LEU A 91 -9.29 -2.74 -14.32
CA LEU A 91 -9.79 -3.17 -13.01
C LEU A 91 -10.65 -4.44 -13.09
N GLY A 92 -11.32 -4.70 -14.23
CA GLY A 92 -12.09 -5.91 -14.51
C GLY A 92 -11.26 -7.10 -15.02
N ALA A 93 -9.95 -6.92 -15.24
CA ALA A 93 -9.07 -7.97 -15.72
C ALA A 93 -8.63 -8.94 -14.60
N ASP A 94 -7.96 -10.03 -14.98
CA ASP A 94 -7.31 -10.94 -14.03
C ASP A 94 -6.05 -10.26 -13.46
N LEU A 95 -6.23 -9.59 -12.32
CA LEU A 95 -5.17 -8.89 -11.62
C LEU A 95 -4.49 -9.79 -10.59
N VAL A 96 -3.15 -9.75 -10.57
CA VAL A 96 -2.31 -10.48 -9.64
C VAL A 96 -1.37 -9.54 -8.89
N LEU A 97 -1.16 -9.80 -7.61
CA LEU A 97 -0.28 -9.05 -6.73
C LEU A 97 1.14 -9.60 -6.81
N VAL A 98 2.12 -8.73 -6.90
CA VAL A 98 3.53 -9.09 -6.70
C VAL A 98 3.77 -9.35 -5.22
N GLY A 99 3.90 -10.61 -4.83
CA GLY A 99 4.04 -11.05 -3.44
C GLY A 99 5.47 -10.96 -2.88
N ARG A 100 6.47 -10.75 -3.73
CA ARG A 100 7.89 -10.50 -3.41
C ARG A 100 8.57 -9.80 -4.59
N ALA A 101 9.66 -9.09 -4.35
CA ALA A 101 10.44 -8.48 -5.42
C ALA A 101 10.79 -9.50 -6.51
N THR A 102 10.58 -9.14 -7.77
CA THR A 102 10.72 -10.07 -8.90
C THR A 102 10.97 -9.32 -10.20
N ASP A 103 11.62 -9.99 -11.14
CA ASP A 103 11.82 -9.49 -12.51
C ASP A 103 10.62 -9.80 -13.40
N VAL A 104 10.27 -8.86 -14.26
CA VAL A 104 9.50 -9.11 -15.49
C VAL A 104 10.48 -9.35 -16.62
N LEU A 105 10.41 -10.51 -17.23
CA LEU A 105 11.31 -10.94 -18.29
C LEU A 105 10.60 -10.98 -19.65
N SER A 106 11.37 -10.80 -20.73
CA SER A 106 10.86 -10.86 -22.12
C SER A 106 10.46 -12.25 -22.58
N LEU A 107 10.90 -13.29 -21.86
CA LEU A 107 10.66 -14.69 -22.18
C LEU A 107 10.41 -15.50 -20.87
N PRO A 108 9.64 -16.59 -20.91
CA PRO A 108 9.38 -17.44 -19.74
C PRO A 108 10.59 -18.36 -19.43
N LYS A 109 11.74 -17.74 -19.24
CA LYS A 109 12.99 -18.42 -18.86
C LYS A 109 13.95 -17.46 -18.17
N VAL A 110 14.81 -17.97 -17.29
CA VAL A 110 15.73 -17.16 -16.47
C VAL A 110 16.74 -16.31 -17.25
N GLN A 111 16.98 -16.64 -18.53
CA GLN A 111 17.85 -15.86 -19.41
C GLN A 111 17.07 -14.83 -20.25
N GLY A 112 15.77 -14.68 -20.05
CA GLY A 112 14.98 -13.61 -20.66
C GLY A 112 15.58 -12.24 -20.33
N VAL A 113 15.44 -11.28 -21.24
CA VAL A 113 15.87 -9.91 -20.97
C VAL A 113 15.00 -9.32 -19.88
N ARG A 114 15.62 -8.77 -18.84
CA ARG A 114 14.90 -8.06 -17.77
C ARG A 114 14.30 -6.77 -18.32
N MET A 115 12.99 -6.70 -18.34
CA MET A 115 12.23 -5.54 -18.80
C MET A 115 12.02 -4.55 -17.66
N MET A 116 11.80 -5.06 -16.46
CA MET A 116 11.52 -4.29 -15.24
C MET A 116 11.77 -5.16 -14.01
N GLU A 117 12.11 -4.56 -12.89
CA GLU A 117 12.10 -5.17 -11.57
C GLU A 117 10.89 -4.60 -10.80
N LEU A 118 10.07 -5.45 -10.21
CA LEU A 118 8.89 -5.05 -9.45
C LEU A 118 9.03 -5.34 -7.97
N GLU A 119 8.46 -4.47 -7.17
CA GLU A 119 8.43 -4.59 -5.72
C GLU A 119 7.16 -5.31 -5.23
N ARG A 120 7.22 -5.85 -4.02
CA ARG A 120 6.04 -6.36 -3.30
C ARG A 120 4.93 -5.32 -3.27
N GLY A 121 3.71 -5.74 -3.55
CA GLY A 121 2.53 -4.87 -3.59
C GLY A 121 2.23 -4.25 -4.95
N GLY A 122 3.11 -4.40 -5.94
CA GLY A 122 2.80 -4.07 -7.33
C GLY A 122 1.69 -4.97 -7.88
N VAL A 123 0.95 -4.48 -8.86
CA VAL A 123 -0.18 -5.18 -9.49
C VAL A 123 0.11 -5.38 -10.97
N LEU A 124 -0.14 -6.58 -11.45
CA LEU A 124 0.01 -6.97 -12.85
C LEU A 124 -1.31 -7.51 -13.40
N ARG A 125 -1.55 -7.27 -14.68
CA ARG A 125 -2.63 -7.90 -15.43
C ARG A 125 -2.12 -9.20 -16.03
N ARG A 126 -2.64 -10.34 -15.56
CA ARG A 126 -2.36 -11.65 -16.17
C ARG A 126 -3.04 -11.73 -17.53
N GLN A 127 -2.35 -12.28 -18.51
CA GLN A 127 -2.92 -12.56 -19.82
C GLN A 127 -3.40 -14.01 -19.89
N PRO A 128 -4.54 -14.26 -20.55
CA PRO A 128 -4.97 -15.63 -20.80
C PRO A 128 -3.97 -16.35 -21.71
N GLU A 129 -3.78 -17.63 -21.47
CA GLU A 129 -2.95 -18.52 -22.26
C GLU A 129 -3.76 -19.74 -22.71
N THR A 130 -3.42 -20.27 -23.89
CA THR A 130 -3.94 -21.58 -24.29
C THR A 130 -3.33 -22.67 -23.41
N ALA A 131 -3.91 -23.87 -23.40
CA ALA A 131 -3.35 -24.99 -22.63
C ALA A 131 -1.93 -25.37 -23.09
N GLU A 132 -1.63 -25.20 -24.39
CA GLU A 132 -0.30 -25.45 -24.94
C GLU A 132 0.71 -24.39 -24.50
N GLU A 133 0.34 -23.09 -24.53
CA GLU A 133 1.17 -22.01 -24.01
C GLU A 133 1.43 -22.18 -22.52
N ALA A 134 0.40 -22.48 -21.72
CA ALA A 134 0.53 -22.67 -20.27
C ALA A 134 1.46 -23.84 -19.91
N GLU A 135 1.43 -24.95 -20.67
CA GLU A 135 2.37 -26.04 -20.46
C GLU A 135 3.80 -25.65 -20.88
N ALA A 136 3.95 -24.92 -21.99
CA ALA A 136 5.25 -24.43 -22.45
C ALA A 136 5.87 -23.37 -21.49
N HIS A 137 5.01 -22.60 -20.80
CA HIS A 137 5.42 -21.54 -19.86
C HIS A 137 5.35 -21.99 -18.39
N LYS A 138 5.29 -23.26 -18.10
CA LYS A 138 5.12 -23.80 -16.76
C LYS A 138 6.01 -23.15 -15.71
N GLY A 139 5.38 -22.61 -14.65
CA GLY A 139 6.04 -21.86 -13.58
C GLY A 139 6.24 -20.36 -13.89
N TRP A 140 5.66 -19.88 -14.99
CA TRP A 140 5.67 -18.48 -15.41
C TRP A 140 4.25 -18.01 -15.73
N ALA A 141 3.91 -16.81 -15.29
CA ALA A 141 2.70 -16.11 -15.70
C ALA A 141 3.03 -15.13 -16.83
N LYS A 142 2.25 -15.18 -17.90
CA LYS A 142 2.24 -14.18 -18.96
C LYS A 142 1.47 -12.96 -18.49
N VAL A 143 2.09 -11.78 -18.55
CA VAL A 143 1.51 -10.54 -18.03
C VAL A 143 1.55 -9.42 -19.04
N LEU A 144 0.58 -8.51 -18.96
CA LEU A 144 0.54 -7.27 -19.74
C LEU A 144 0.98 -6.11 -18.84
N LEU A 145 1.99 -5.39 -19.29
CA LEU A 145 2.48 -4.19 -18.64
C LEU A 145 1.59 -2.98 -18.97
N THR A 146 1.67 -1.94 -18.14
CA THR A 146 0.88 -0.70 -18.30
C THR A 146 1.17 0.00 -19.65
N ASP A 147 2.33 -0.19 -20.23
CA ASP A 147 2.74 0.33 -21.54
C ASP A 147 2.33 -0.57 -22.73
N GLY A 148 1.56 -1.63 -22.47
CA GLY A 148 1.07 -2.56 -23.50
C GLY A 148 2.04 -3.67 -23.90
N ARG A 149 3.25 -3.72 -23.33
CA ARG A 149 4.21 -4.81 -23.61
C ARG A 149 3.83 -6.07 -22.83
N THR A 150 4.04 -7.23 -23.45
CA THR A 150 3.93 -8.53 -22.78
C THR A 150 5.24 -8.89 -22.10
N GLY A 151 5.16 -9.43 -20.89
CA GLY A 151 6.28 -9.97 -20.14
C GLY A 151 5.91 -11.25 -19.41
N TYR A 152 6.89 -11.84 -18.73
CA TYR A 152 6.73 -13.08 -17.96
C TYR A 152 7.29 -12.91 -16.55
N VAL A 153 6.54 -13.38 -15.56
CA VAL A 153 6.91 -13.34 -14.14
C VAL A 153 6.81 -14.74 -13.56
N ARG A 154 7.65 -15.09 -12.60
CA ARG A 154 7.55 -16.38 -11.90
C ARG A 154 6.23 -16.47 -11.14
N ASP A 155 5.44 -17.55 -11.36
CA ASP A 155 4.18 -17.78 -10.64
C ASP A 155 4.34 -17.73 -9.12
N VAL A 156 5.45 -18.29 -8.61
CA VAL A 156 5.76 -18.29 -7.17
C VAL A 156 6.01 -16.90 -6.57
N ALA A 157 6.10 -15.86 -7.40
CA ALA A 157 6.20 -14.46 -6.95
C ALA A 157 4.84 -13.75 -6.92
N LEU A 158 3.78 -14.40 -7.37
CA LEU A 158 2.46 -13.81 -7.51
C LEU A 158 1.49 -14.33 -6.43
N GLU A 159 0.64 -13.45 -5.96
CA GLU A 159 -0.43 -13.71 -4.99
C GLU A 159 -1.76 -13.15 -5.55
N PRO A 160 -2.93 -13.61 -5.08
CA PRO A 160 -4.20 -12.97 -5.43
C PRO A 160 -4.26 -11.52 -4.94
N VAL A 161 -4.82 -10.61 -5.73
CA VAL A 161 -5.24 -9.29 -5.25
C VAL A 161 -6.49 -9.48 -4.40
N LYS A 162 -6.43 -9.10 -3.12
CA LYS A 162 -7.52 -9.31 -2.15
C LYS A 162 -8.33 -8.05 -1.87
N TYR A 163 -7.90 -6.90 -2.36
CA TYR A 163 -8.56 -5.61 -2.20
C TYR A 163 -9.16 -5.12 -3.53
N GLU A 164 -10.11 -4.21 -3.44
CA GLU A 164 -10.70 -3.58 -4.62
C GLU A 164 -10.13 -2.17 -4.80
N MET A 165 -9.64 -1.88 -6.01
CA MET A 165 -9.19 -0.53 -6.38
C MET A 165 -10.34 0.36 -6.85
N THR A 166 -11.58 -0.15 -6.83
CA THR A 166 -12.77 0.55 -7.33
C THR A 166 -13.45 1.44 -6.31
N ALA A 167 -13.23 1.20 -5.01
CA ALA A 167 -13.95 1.89 -3.94
C ALA A 167 -13.80 3.44 -3.98
N VAL A 168 -12.67 3.94 -4.45
CA VAL A 168 -12.38 5.37 -4.54
C VAL A 168 -12.89 6.00 -5.84
N PHE A 169 -12.99 5.23 -6.92
CA PHE A 169 -13.34 5.74 -8.25
C PHE A 169 -14.86 5.87 -8.48
N SER A 170 -15.66 5.23 -7.63
CA SER A 170 -17.13 5.27 -7.71
C SER A 170 -17.77 6.52 -7.08
N GLN A 171 -17.00 7.52 -6.65
CA GLN A 171 -17.47 8.62 -5.83
C GLN A 171 -18.15 9.74 -6.64
N ARG A 172 -19.21 10.32 -6.01
CA ARG A 172 -20.01 11.40 -6.55
C ARG A 172 -19.16 12.64 -6.86
N GLU A 173 -19.37 13.23 -8.05
CA GLU A 173 -18.80 14.53 -8.41
C GLU A 173 -19.21 15.59 -7.38
N GLY A 174 -18.25 16.33 -6.85
CA GLY A 174 -18.50 17.55 -6.08
C GLY A 174 -18.27 17.47 -4.56
N LEU A 175 -17.96 16.32 -3.97
CA LEU A 175 -17.57 16.22 -2.55
C LEU A 175 -16.08 16.51 -2.37
N ALA A 176 -15.71 17.18 -1.26
CA ALA A 176 -14.32 17.24 -0.84
C ALA A 176 -13.80 15.82 -0.62
N PHE A 177 -12.58 15.54 -1.09
CA PHE A 177 -12.04 14.18 -1.16
C PHE A 177 -12.12 13.40 0.17
N ASN A 178 -11.76 14.04 1.29
CA ASN A 178 -11.80 13.41 2.61
C ASN A 178 -13.22 13.10 3.08
N ASP A 179 -14.19 13.97 2.77
CA ASP A 179 -15.60 13.77 3.15
C ASP A 179 -16.25 12.67 2.31
N ALA A 180 -15.91 12.61 1.02
CA ALA A 180 -16.42 11.59 0.11
C ALA A 180 -15.85 10.19 0.41
N LEU A 181 -14.56 10.09 0.74
CA LEU A 181 -13.94 8.84 1.16
C LEU A 181 -14.50 8.38 2.51
N ALA A 182 -14.60 9.29 3.48
CA ALA A 182 -15.20 8.99 4.78
C ALA A 182 -16.65 8.54 4.64
N GLU A 183 -17.46 9.19 3.78
CA GLU A 183 -18.85 8.77 3.51
C GLU A 183 -18.91 7.39 2.84
N THR A 184 -18.02 7.10 1.89
CA THR A 184 -17.95 5.79 1.22
C THR A 184 -17.49 4.71 2.20
N LEU A 185 -16.47 4.98 3.01
CA LEU A 185 -15.97 4.05 4.01
C LEU A 185 -16.94 3.88 5.18
N ASN A 186 -17.62 4.93 5.65
CA ASN A 186 -18.68 4.83 6.67
C ASN A 186 -19.85 3.96 6.21
N THR A 187 -20.23 4.02 4.93
CA THR A 187 -21.29 3.15 4.41
C THR A 187 -20.82 1.72 4.15
N THR A 188 -19.52 1.48 4.09
CA THR A 188 -18.91 0.19 3.74
C THR A 188 -17.95 -0.35 4.80
N ALA A 189 -17.43 0.48 5.73
CA ALA A 189 -16.44 0.06 6.72
C ALA A 189 -16.93 -1.13 7.55
N ASP A 190 -18.19 -1.09 8.01
CA ASP A 190 -18.83 -2.19 8.74
C ASP A 190 -18.97 -3.48 7.92
N LYS A 191 -18.85 -3.40 6.59
CA LYS A 191 -18.98 -4.54 5.67
C LYS A 191 -17.64 -5.00 5.12
N LEU A 192 -16.69 -4.08 4.90
CA LEU A 192 -15.41 -4.39 4.25
C LEU A 192 -14.62 -5.47 4.99
N VAL A 193 -14.54 -5.37 6.32
CA VAL A 193 -13.79 -6.35 7.12
C VAL A 193 -14.49 -7.70 7.15
N PRO A 194 -15.80 -7.82 7.50
CA PRO A 194 -16.52 -9.08 7.42
C PRO A 194 -16.51 -9.72 6.03
N GLU A 195 -16.65 -8.94 4.96
CA GLU A 195 -16.63 -9.44 3.59
C GLU A 195 -15.25 -9.98 3.19
N ALA A 196 -14.16 -9.27 3.54
CA ALA A 196 -12.80 -9.73 3.30
C ALA A 196 -12.50 -11.02 4.09
N VAL A 197 -12.92 -11.07 5.37
CA VAL A 197 -12.75 -12.23 6.24
C VAL A 197 -13.54 -13.42 5.72
N ALA A 198 -14.79 -13.23 5.32
CA ALA A 198 -15.62 -14.29 4.74
C ALA A 198 -15.03 -14.83 3.43
N ARG A 199 -14.63 -13.92 2.53
CA ARG A 199 -14.15 -14.26 1.18
C ARG A 199 -12.79 -14.96 1.19
N TRP A 200 -11.84 -14.48 2.01
CA TRP A 200 -10.44 -14.90 1.92
C TRP A 200 -9.96 -15.78 3.07
N TYR A 201 -10.69 -15.79 4.19
CA TYR A 201 -10.27 -16.45 5.44
C TYR A 201 -11.34 -17.39 6.02
N GLY A 202 -12.33 -17.76 5.20
CA GLY A 202 -13.38 -18.70 5.59
C GLY A 202 -14.23 -18.25 6.78
N GLY A 203 -14.33 -16.93 7.01
CA GLY A 203 -15.05 -16.35 8.14
C GLY A 203 -14.26 -16.32 9.47
N SER A 204 -12.98 -16.70 9.46
CA SER A 204 -12.17 -16.78 10.68
C SER A 204 -11.40 -15.47 10.92
N GLU A 205 -11.74 -14.77 12.03
CA GLU A 205 -10.97 -13.63 12.54
C GLU A 205 -9.52 -14.02 12.83
N ASP A 206 -9.28 -15.16 13.47
CA ASP A 206 -7.92 -15.61 13.82
C ASP A 206 -7.07 -15.87 12.57
N ALA A 207 -7.65 -16.45 11.51
CA ALA A 207 -6.94 -16.66 10.25
C ALA A 207 -6.58 -15.33 9.56
N PHE A 208 -7.48 -14.34 9.59
CA PHE A 208 -7.20 -13.00 9.08
C PHE A 208 -6.07 -12.33 9.88
N ARG A 209 -6.16 -12.32 11.21
CA ARG A 209 -5.16 -11.74 12.12
C ARG A 209 -3.77 -12.36 11.92
N ALA A 210 -3.71 -13.69 11.82
CA ALA A 210 -2.48 -14.40 11.51
C ALA A 210 -1.91 -13.99 10.15
N ALA A 211 -2.75 -13.86 9.12
CA ALA A 211 -2.32 -13.42 7.79
C ALA A 211 -1.76 -11.99 7.81
N VAL A 212 -2.36 -11.04 8.53
CA VAL A 212 -1.85 -9.67 8.68
C VAL A 212 -0.46 -9.69 9.33
N CYS A 213 -0.28 -10.46 10.41
CA CYS A 213 1.02 -10.62 11.06
C CYS A 213 2.07 -11.21 10.10
N GLU A 214 1.70 -12.24 9.33
CA GLU A 214 2.62 -12.84 8.36
C GLU A 214 2.96 -11.91 7.20
N GLN A 215 2.03 -11.08 6.71
CA GLN A 215 2.34 -10.07 5.70
C GLN A 215 3.34 -9.03 6.24
N ALA A 216 3.16 -8.55 7.47
CA ALA A 216 4.12 -7.63 8.09
C ALA A 216 5.52 -8.24 8.23
N LYS A 217 5.62 -9.51 8.67
CA LYS A 217 6.90 -10.23 8.82
C LYS A 217 7.67 -10.39 7.50
N LYS A 218 6.99 -10.39 6.35
CA LYS A 218 7.65 -10.45 5.04
C LYS A 218 8.53 -9.21 4.73
N TYR A 219 8.40 -8.14 5.51
CA TYR A 219 9.22 -6.92 5.42
C TYR A 219 10.38 -6.89 6.43
N MET A 220 10.57 -7.94 7.25
CA MET A 220 11.68 -7.99 8.21
C MET A 220 13.00 -7.64 7.56
N GLY A 221 13.76 -6.72 8.20
CA GLY A 221 15.06 -6.26 7.72
C GLY A 221 14.99 -5.22 6.59
N THR A 222 13.80 -4.83 6.10
CA THR A 222 13.66 -3.71 5.16
C THR A 222 14.06 -2.42 5.89
N GLU A 223 14.87 -1.57 5.23
CA GLU A 223 15.33 -0.29 5.76
C GLU A 223 14.16 0.66 6.01
N TYR A 224 14.28 1.51 7.04
CA TYR A 224 13.34 2.59 7.28
C TYR A 224 13.47 3.66 6.19
N ARG A 225 12.36 4.01 5.57
CA ARG A 225 12.28 5.13 4.62
C ARG A 225 11.01 5.92 4.88
N TRP A 226 11.14 7.21 5.15
CA TRP A 226 9.99 8.09 5.32
C TRP A 226 9.09 8.08 4.08
N GLY A 227 7.78 7.90 4.26
CA GLY A 227 6.80 7.75 3.17
C GLY A 227 6.87 6.41 2.44
N GLY A 228 7.83 5.53 2.74
CA GLY A 228 8.04 4.27 2.05
C GLY A 228 6.95 3.24 2.29
N LYS A 229 6.69 2.41 1.27
CA LYS A 229 5.71 1.32 1.30
C LYS A 229 6.17 0.07 0.54
N SER A 230 7.43 0.02 0.19
CA SER A 230 8.01 -1.03 -0.66
C SER A 230 9.11 -1.82 0.04
N GLY A 231 9.59 -2.89 -0.62
CA GLY A 231 10.77 -3.65 -0.18
C GLY A 231 12.08 -2.85 -0.24
N ARG A 232 12.10 -1.71 -0.94
CA ARG A 232 13.25 -0.81 -1.01
C ARG A 232 13.39 0.10 0.21
N GLY A 233 12.33 0.22 0.99
CA GLY A 233 12.25 1.01 2.20
C GLY A 233 10.79 1.19 2.61
N ILE A 234 10.53 1.18 3.91
CA ILE A 234 9.18 1.22 4.43
C ILE A 234 9.14 2.02 5.74
N ASP A 235 8.14 2.89 5.92
CA ASP A 235 7.91 3.55 7.20
C ASP A 235 6.98 2.74 8.12
N CYS A 236 6.73 3.26 9.31
CA CYS A 236 5.93 2.56 10.31
C CYS A 236 4.48 2.31 9.86
N SER A 237 3.82 3.32 9.34
CA SER A 237 2.44 3.23 8.88
C SER A 237 2.33 2.55 7.51
N GLY A 238 3.34 2.68 6.65
CA GLY A 238 3.47 1.93 5.40
C GLY A 238 3.53 0.43 5.65
N LEU A 239 4.25 -0.02 6.68
CA LEU A 239 4.29 -1.43 7.07
C LEU A 239 2.91 -1.94 7.49
N VAL A 240 2.25 -1.23 8.41
CA VAL A 240 0.95 -1.67 8.96
C VAL A 240 -0.12 -1.60 7.87
N SER A 241 -0.23 -0.48 7.15
CA SER A 241 -1.25 -0.32 6.09
C SER A 241 -1.06 -1.31 4.93
N SER A 242 0.19 -1.58 4.52
CA SER A 242 0.48 -2.58 3.48
C SER A 242 0.12 -4.01 3.92
N ALA A 243 0.38 -4.36 5.19
CA ALA A 243 0.03 -5.68 5.71
C ALA A 243 -1.50 -5.89 5.68
N TYR A 244 -2.27 -4.91 6.11
CA TYR A 244 -3.73 -4.95 6.05
C TYR A 244 -4.26 -4.96 4.61
N MET A 245 -3.74 -4.07 3.74
CA MET A 245 -4.12 -4.00 2.32
C MET A 245 -3.92 -5.34 1.62
N GLN A 246 -2.77 -5.98 1.80
CA GLN A 246 -2.48 -7.30 1.20
C GLN A 246 -3.36 -8.42 1.77
N CYS A 247 -4.03 -8.18 2.89
CA CYS A 247 -5.05 -9.06 3.47
C CYS A 247 -6.49 -8.69 3.07
N GLY A 248 -6.69 -7.66 2.25
CA GLY A 248 -8.00 -7.29 1.69
C GLY A 248 -8.71 -6.17 2.45
N VAL A 249 -8.08 -5.56 3.44
CA VAL A 249 -8.66 -4.46 4.24
C VAL A 249 -7.82 -3.20 4.08
N LEU A 250 -8.44 -2.12 3.64
CA LEU A 250 -7.82 -0.79 3.59
C LEU A 250 -8.00 -0.11 4.94
N ILE A 251 -6.91 0.35 5.55
CA ILE A 251 -6.90 1.20 6.75
C ILE A 251 -6.29 2.56 6.41
N TYR A 252 -6.47 3.55 7.29
CA TYR A 252 -5.87 4.85 7.08
C TYR A 252 -4.34 4.73 6.94
N ARG A 253 -3.75 5.47 5.98
CA ARG A 253 -2.33 5.32 5.61
C ARG A 253 -1.38 5.77 6.72
N ASP A 254 -1.72 6.84 7.45
CA ASP A 254 -0.86 7.40 8.47
C ASP A 254 -1.09 6.78 9.85
N ALA A 255 -0.17 7.03 10.77
CA ALA A 255 -0.18 6.51 12.13
C ALA A 255 -1.25 7.17 13.02
N LYS A 256 -2.53 7.02 12.63
CA LYS A 256 -3.70 7.59 13.32
C LYS A 256 -4.92 6.68 13.17
N ILE A 257 -5.78 6.68 14.18
CA ILE A 257 -7.14 6.16 14.10
C ILE A 257 -8.02 7.33 13.62
N ILE A 258 -8.72 7.14 12.51
CA ILE A 258 -9.58 8.15 11.90
C ILE A 258 -11.01 7.61 11.86
N GLU A 259 -11.96 8.41 12.33
CA GLU A 259 -13.39 8.08 12.25
C GLU A 259 -13.80 7.82 10.78
N GLY A 260 -14.64 6.82 10.58
CA GLY A 260 -15.07 6.40 9.25
C GLY A 260 -14.14 5.39 8.56
N TRP A 261 -12.99 5.11 9.13
CA TRP A 261 -12.12 4.02 8.67
C TRP A 261 -12.36 2.73 9.49
N PRO A 262 -12.01 1.54 8.94
CA PRO A 262 -12.28 0.27 9.62
C PRO A 262 -11.65 0.13 11.01
N MET A 263 -10.54 0.84 11.27
CA MET A 263 -9.81 0.71 12.53
C MET A 263 -10.42 1.63 13.61
N HIS A 264 -10.73 1.06 14.76
CA HIS A 264 -11.24 1.77 15.92
C HIS A 264 -10.46 1.39 17.19
N GLU A 265 -10.54 2.23 18.22
CA GLU A 265 -9.81 2.03 19.46
C GLU A 265 -10.44 0.90 20.31
N VAL A 266 -9.57 0.06 20.88
CA VAL A 266 -9.93 -0.99 21.84
C VAL A 266 -9.09 -0.85 23.11
N ALA A 267 -9.58 -1.41 24.22
CA ALA A 267 -8.83 -1.40 25.48
C ALA A 267 -7.52 -2.19 25.37
N PHE A 268 -6.46 -1.69 26.00
CA PHE A 268 -5.12 -2.27 25.91
C PHE A 268 -5.07 -3.75 26.28
N GLU A 269 -5.82 -4.14 27.31
CA GLU A 269 -5.94 -5.53 27.78
C GLU A 269 -6.61 -6.48 26.78
N ASN A 270 -7.41 -5.93 25.86
CA ASN A 270 -8.15 -6.68 24.85
C ASN A 270 -7.37 -6.85 23.54
N LYS A 271 -6.14 -6.31 23.45
CA LYS A 271 -5.36 -6.41 22.21
C LYS A 271 -5.12 -7.84 21.79
N LYS A 272 -5.28 -8.09 20.51
CA LYS A 272 -5.03 -9.38 19.87
C LYS A 272 -3.94 -9.26 18.78
N PRO A 273 -3.28 -10.37 18.41
CA PRO A 273 -2.37 -10.34 17.24
C PRO A 273 -3.03 -9.70 16.02
N GLY A 274 -2.29 -8.85 15.31
CA GLY A 274 -2.82 -8.09 14.18
C GLY A 274 -3.38 -6.72 14.54
N ASP A 275 -3.61 -6.38 15.82
CA ASP A 275 -4.00 -5.02 16.22
C ASP A 275 -2.82 -4.05 16.10
N ALA A 276 -3.12 -2.77 15.85
CA ALA A 276 -2.13 -1.72 15.75
C ALA A 276 -1.87 -1.05 17.11
N LEU A 277 -0.61 -0.79 17.43
CA LEU A 277 -0.19 -0.06 18.63
C LEU A 277 0.23 1.34 18.23
N PHE A 278 -0.42 2.37 18.79
CA PHE A 278 -0.19 3.77 18.42
C PHE A 278 0.65 4.51 19.46
N PHE A 279 1.70 5.18 18.95
CA PHE A 279 2.62 6.02 19.72
C PHE A 279 2.64 7.41 19.08
N PRO A 280 3.09 8.49 19.75
CA PRO A 280 3.22 9.80 19.12
C PRO A 280 4.06 9.75 17.84
N GLY A 281 3.43 10.01 16.68
CA GLY A 281 4.06 9.98 15.38
C GLY A 281 4.53 8.60 14.90
N HIS A 282 4.05 7.49 15.52
CA HIS A 282 4.52 6.15 15.20
C HIS A 282 3.42 5.09 15.40
N VAL A 283 3.53 3.99 14.65
CA VAL A 283 2.62 2.83 14.77
C VAL A 283 3.39 1.51 14.63
N ALA A 284 2.93 0.48 15.33
CA ALA A 284 3.44 -0.88 15.25
C ALA A 284 2.27 -1.87 15.10
N LEU A 285 2.57 -3.11 14.71
CA LEU A 285 1.61 -4.20 14.66
C LEU A 285 1.89 -5.20 15.79
N TYR A 286 0.90 -5.47 16.62
CA TYR A 286 1.03 -6.45 17.71
C TYR A 286 1.04 -7.88 17.15
N LEU A 287 1.99 -8.69 17.61
CA LEU A 287 2.17 -10.08 17.16
C LEU A 287 1.67 -11.12 18.16
N GLY A 288 1.25 -10.68 19.35
CA GLY A 288 0.98 -11.58 20.48
C GLY A 288 2.17 -11.74 21.43
N GLU A 289 1.93 -12.31 22.60
CA GLU A 289 2.97 -12.65 23.60
C GLU A 289 3.88 -11.47 23.96
N GLY A 290 3.31 -10.28 24.09
CA GLY A 290 4.07 -9.06 24.39
C GLY A 290 4.94 -8.53 23.26
N ARG A 291 4.92 -9.12 22.07
CA ARG A 291 5.77 -8.72 20.94
C ARG A 291 5.03 -7.92 19.89
N TYR A 292 5.75 -7.00 19.23
CA TYR A 292 5.23 -6.22 18.11
C TYR A 292 6.30 -6.02 17.03
N ILE A 293 5.85 -5.87 15.79
CA ILE A 293 6.69 -5.55 14.63
C ILE A 293 6.43 -4.10 14.19
N HIS A 294 7.49 -3.38 13.88
CA HIS A 294 7.40 -2.03 13.37
C HIS A 294 8.59 -1.67 12.48
N SER A 295 8.44 -0.68 11.63
CA SER A 295 9.56 -0.05 10.95
C SER A 295 9.95 1.21 11.73
N THR A 296 11.22 1.34 12.08
CA THR A 296 11.73 2.44 12.93
C THR A 296 13.00 3.05 12.36
N GLY A 297 13.07 4.40 12.35
CA GLY A 297 14.25 5.16 11.99
C GLY A 297 15.28 5.30 13.13
N ALA A 298 15.08 4.64 14.28
CA ALA A 298 16.01 4.69 15.39
C ALA A 298 17.39 4.14 14.99
N ALA A 299 18.47 4.86 15.33
CA ALA A 299 19.83 4.59 14.88
C ALA A 299 20.33 3.15 15.16
N ALA A 300 19.82 2.51 16.21
CA ALA A 300 20.19 1.13 16.55
C ALA A 300 19.49 0.05 15.69
N SER A 301 18.40 0.40 14.99
CA SER A 301 17.56 -0.56 14.25
C SER A 301 17.49 -0.23 12.76
N GLY A 302 17.17 1.00 12.40
CA GLY A 302 17.17 1.52 11.02
C GLY A 302 16.21 0.82 10.04
N GLY A 303 15.17 0.11 10.52
CA GLY A 303 14.28 -0.64 9.64
C GLY A 303 13.21 -1.44 10.36
N VAL A 304 12.72 -2.49 9.71
CA VAL A 304 11.68 -3.36 10.24
C VAL A 304 12.26 -4.39 11.21
N VAL A 305 11.83 -4.29 12.46
CA VAL A 305 12.30 -5.10 13.57
C VAL A 305 11.14 -5.55 14.46
N ILE A 306 11.38 -6.56 15.29
CA ILE A 306 10.47 -7.00 16.36
C ILE A 306 11.02 -6.46 17.69
N ASN A 307 10.14 -5.83 18.47
CA ASN A 307 10.42 -5.41 19.84
C ASN A 307 9.37 -5.96 20.81
N SER A 308 9.56 -5.70 22.11
CA SER A 308 8.72 -6.26 23.17
C SER A 308 8.10 -5.17 24.05
N LEU A 309 6.88 -5.43 24.52
CA LEU A 309 6.20 -4.67 25.57
C LEU A 309 6.64 -5.09 27.00
N GLU A 310 7.32 -6.24 27.10
CA GLU A 310 7.70 -6.86 28.37
C GLU A 310 9.07 -6.38 28.83
N SER A 311 9.16 -5.75 30.00
CA SER A 311 10.40 -5.17 30.54
C SER A 311 11.51 -6.17 30.83
N SER A 312 11.18 -7.45 30.96
CA SER A 312 12.14 -8.55 31.12
C SER A 312 12.72 -9.09 29.82
N ASP A 313 12.15 -8.70 28.66
CA ASP A 313 12.63 -9.13 27.34
C ASP A 313 13.81 -8.25 26.86
N PRO A 314 14.89 -8.83 26.33
CA PRO A 314 16.00 -8.05 25.76
C PRO A 314 15.61 -7.09 24.62
N LEU A 315 14.46 -7.33 23.97
CA LEU A 315 13.93 -6.50 22.90
C LEU A 315 12.98 -5.39 23.40
N TYR A 316 12.91 -5.17 24.73
CA TYR A 316 12.07 -4.15 25.32
C TYR A 316 12.49 -2.72 24.91
N ARG A 317 11.50 -1.91 24.54
CA ARG A 317 11.68 -0.50 24.17
C ARG A 317 10.91 0.37 25.14
N GLU A 318 11.57 0.73 26.24
CA GLU A 318 11.01 1.56 27.32
C GLU A 318 10.47 2.90 26.81
N ASP A 319 11.18 3.52 25.87
CA ASP A 319 10.80 4.79 25.23
C ASP A 319 9.46 4.73 24.52
N LEU A 320 9.19 3.63 23.80
CA LEU A 320 7.92 3.41 23.10
C LEU A 320 6.81 2.99 24.08
N VAL A 321 7.08 2.05 24.97
CA VAL A 321 6.07 1.53 25.90
C VAL A 321 5.52 2.63 26.81
N LYS A 322 6.36 3.57 27.26
CA LYS A 322 5.93 4.70 28.10
C LYS A 322 5.02 5.70 27.37
N CYS A 323 5.04 5.76 26.07
CA CYS A 323 4.24 6.70 25.27
C CYS A 323 3.16 6.03 24.42
N LEU A 324 2.94 4.71 24.59
CA LEU A 324 1.81 4.01 23.98
C LEU A 324 0.49 4.63 24.45
N TYR A 325 -0.32 5.15 23.53
CA TYR A 325 -1.54 5.87 23.91
C TYR A 325 -2.84 5.22 23.41
N ALA A 326 -2.79 4.36 22.39
CA ALA A 326 -3.98 3.68 21.88
C ALA A 326 -3.64 2.32 21.26
N VAL A 327 -4.62 1.43 21.26
CA VAL A 327 -4.62 0.19 20.48
C VAL A 327 -5.77 0.25 19.50
N GLY A 328 -5.49 -0.01 18.21
CA GLY A 328 -6.50 -0.03 17.16
C GLY A 328 -6.77 -1.44 16.67
N SER A 329 -8.03 -1.78 16.50
CA SER A 329 -8.50 -3.03 15.93
C SER A 329 -9.49 -2.77 14.79
N VAL A 330 -9.61 -3.72 13.88
CA VAL A 330 -10.66 -3.72 12.84
C VAL A 330 -11.85 -4.63 13.20
N PHE A 331 -11.87 -5.20 14.44
CA PHE A 331 -12.91 -6.11 14.99
C PHE A 331 -13.49 -5.61 16.27
#